data_0bd3d76fd39309b7bd62e81594243ca7
#
_entry.id   0bd3d76fd39309b7bd62e81594243ca7
#
_cell.length_a   1.000
_cell.length_b   1.000
_cell.length_c   1.000
_cell.angle_alpha   90.00
_cell.angle_beta   90.00
_cell.angle_gamma   90.00
#
_symmetry.space_group_name_H-M   'P 1'
#
loop_
_entity.id
_entity.type
_entity.pdbx_description
1 polymer ?
#
loop_
_entity_poly.entity_id
_entity_poly.type
_entity_poly.pdbx_seq_one_letter_code
_entity_poly.pdbx_strand_id
1 'polypeptide(L)'
;MSYPEIYPPDQPGFHPIATARTMFVDEIDRAGIETMLERLEASTAMMRAVQIRVLGGAMARVPDDATAFAHRDRKFMVNVAALYERPEEAEVYAPWVADLAAKLQRGPVGAYVGFLGDEGEERVRDAYPKTTWDRLAEIKARYDPSNLFRLNQNVPPTGT
;
A
#
# COMPACT_ATOMS: atom_id res chain seq x y z
N MET A 1 18.41 26.08 -3.59
CA MET A 1 17.06 25.62 -3.99
C MET A 1 16.12 25.87 -2.82
N SER A 2 15.00 26.54 -3.02
CA SER A 2 13.96 26.68 -1.99
C SER A 2 13.13 25.39 -1.87
N TYR A 3 12.45 25.19 -0.72
CA TYR A 3 11.65 23.96 -0.52
C TYR A 3 10.61 23.70 -1.64
N PRO A 4 9.88 24.71 -2.14
CA PRO A 4 8.94 24.49 -3.27
C PRO A 4 9.61 24.04 -4.57
N GLU A 5 10.88 24.39 -4.82
CA GLU A 5 11.62 24.02 -6.02
C GLU A 5 12.02 22.53 -6.06
N ILE A 6 11.84 21.79 -4.94
CA ILE A 6 12.06 20.33 -4.89
C ILE A 6 11.01 19.59 -5.75
N TYR A 7 9.82 20.17 -5.87
CA TYR A 7 8.75 19.58 -6.64
C TYR A 7 8.79 20.08 -8.07
N PRO A 8 8.77 19.18 -9.07
CA PRO A 8 8.65 19.61 -10.45
C PRO A 8 7.30 20.34 -10.64
N PRO A 9 7.23 21.34 -11.52
CA PRO A 9 5.96 21.99 -11.84
C PRO A 9 4.98 20.97 -12.42
N ASP A 10 3.69 21.16 -12.08
CA ASP A 10 2.62 20.35 -12.65
C ASP A 10 2.70 20.39 -14.19
N GLN A 11 2.60 19.23 -14.81
CA GLN A 11 2.53 19.12 -16.26
C GLN A 11 1.04 19.09 -16.65
N PRO A 12 0.50 20.17 -17.27
CA PRO A 12 -0.89 20.19 -17.69
C PRO A 12 -1.21 19.01 -18.62
N GLY A 13 -2.27 18.27 -18.30
CA GLY A 13 -2.70 17.13 -19.10
C GLY A 13 -1.97 15.80 -18.77
N PHE A 14 -1.02 15.80 -17.84
CA PHE A 14 -0.38 14.57 -17.39
C PHE A 14 -1.12 13.99 -16.18
N HIS A 15 -1.93 12.97 -16.41
CA HIS A 15 -2.73 12.28 -15.40
C HIS A 15 -2.50 10.76 -15.50
N PRO A 16 -1.33 10.27 -15.09
CA PRO A 16 -1.03 8.85 -15.20
C PRO A 16 -1.93 8.03 -14.28
N ILE A 17 -2.28 6.85 -14.76
CA ILE A 17 -2.96 5.83 -13.98
C ILE A 17 -1.88 5.05 -13.23
N ALA A 18 -2.11 4.73 -11.97
CA ALA A 18 -1.20 3.94 -11.15
C ALA A 18 -1.85 2.63 -10.74
N THR A 19 -1.15 1.54 -10.94
CA THR A 19 -1.42 0.27 -10.25
C THR A 19 -0.28 0.04 -9.28
N ALA A 20 -0.61 -0.23 -8.02
CA ALA A 20 0.38 -0.46 -6.99
C ALA A 20 -0.06 -1.57 -6.03
N ARG A 21 0.89 -2.21 -5.37
CA ARG A 21 0.66 -3.12 -4.26
C ARG A 21 1.67 -2.90 -3.15
N THR A 22 1.17 -2.67 -1.96
CA THR A 22 1.97 -2.51 -0.76
C THR A 22 1.97 -3.77 0.09
N MET A 23 3.09 -4.04 0.76
CA MET A 23 3.24 -5.16 1.68
C MET A 23 4.26 -4.84 2.76
N PHE A 24 4.21 -5.61 3.84
CA PHE A 24 5.26 -5.59 4.88
C PHE A 24 6.08 -6.88 4.79
N VAL A 25 7.39 -6.75 4.87
CA VAL A 25 8.32 -7.87 4.88
C VAL A 25 9.38 -7.66 5.97
N ASP A 26 9.90 -8.76 6.51
CA ASP A 26 10.90 -8.71 7.58
C ASP A 26 12.32 -8.99 7.06
N GLU A 27 12.42 -9.43 5.81
CA GLU A 27 13.68 -9.73 5.14
C GLU A 27 13.62 -9.42 3.65
N ILE A 28 14.71 -8.88 3.13
CA ILE A 28 14.96 -8.70 1.70
C ILE A 28 16.30 -9.38 1.41
N ASP A 29 16.24 -10.60 0.92
CA ASP A 29 17.40 -11.40 0.59
C ASP A 29 17.94 -11.09 -0.83
N ARG A 30 19.11 -11.68 -1.16
CA ARG A 30 19.73 -11.52 -2.49
C ARG A 30 18.77 -11.95 -3.62
N ALA A 31 18.08 -13.07 -3.46
CA ALA A 31 17.16 -13.58 -4.49
C ALA A 31 15.97 -12.63 -4.72
N GLY A 32 15.47 -12.01 -3.65
CA GLY A 32 14.45 -10.95 -3.73
C GLY A 32 14.96 -9.72 -4.49
N ILE A 33 16.19 -9.28 -4.22
CA ILE A 33 16.81 -8.16 -4.93
C ILE A 33 16.99 -8.49 -6.42
N GLU A 34 17.53 -9.66 -6.75
CA GLU A 34 17.71 -10.11 -8.14
C GLU A 34 16.37 -10.18 -8.88
N THR A 35 15.32 -10.70 -8.21
CA THR A 35 13.96 -10.72 -8.76
C THR A 35 13.42 -9.30 -9.02
N MET A 36 13.62 -8.35 -8.09
CA MET A 36 13.20 -6.97 -8.28
C MET A 36 13.87 -6.34 -9.50
N LEU A 37 15.19 -6.48 -9.63
CA LEU A 37 15.96 -5.91 -10.73
C LEU A 37 15.54 -6.50 -12.08
N GLU A 38 15.48 -7.84 -12.18
CA GLU A 38 15.04 -8.53 -13.39
C GLU A 38 13.64 -8.08 -13.84
N ARG A 39 12.70 -8.02 -12.91
CA ARG A 39 11.31 -7.64 -13.21
C ARG A 39 11.19 -6.17 -13.58
N LEU A 40 11.96 -5.28 -12.94
CA LEU A 40 12.00 -3.86 -13.30
C LEU A 40 12.59 -3.64 -14.69
N GLU A 41 13.68 -4.34 -15.04
CA GLU A 41 14.29 -4.25 -16.37
C GLU A 41 13.36 -4.76 -17.47
N ALA A 42 12.66 -5.87 -17.22
CA ALA A 42 11.74 -6.46 -18.19
C ALA A 42 10.43 -5.67 -18.40
N SER A 43 10.07 -4.77 -17.49
CA SER A 43 8.82 -4.01 -17.59
C SER A 43 8.92 -2.88 -18.60
N THR A 44 7.86 -2.69 -19.39
CA THR A 44 7.72 -1.61 -20.38
C THR A 44 6.84 -0.45 -19.88
N ALA A 45 6.41 -0.47 -18.60
CA ALA A 45 5.62 0.61 -18.03
C ALA A 45 6.36 1.95 -18.12
N MET A 46 5.63 3.03 -18.34
CA MET A 46 6.16 4.38 -18.44
C MET A 46 7.00 4.74 -17.20
N MET A 47 6.50 4.41 -16.02
CA MET A 47 7.27 4.39 -14.79
C MET A 47 6.98 3.08 -14.05
N ARG A 48 8.02 2.45 -13.56
CA ARG A 48 7.97 1.26 -12.71
C ARG A 48 8.90 1.43 -11.55
N ALA A 49 8.44 1.02 -10.37
CA ALA A 49 9.22 1.21 -9.16
C ALA A 49 8.96 0.09 -8.14
N VAL A 50 10.01 -0.25 -7.41
CA VAL A 50 9.91 -0.92 -6.12
C VAL A 50 10.47 0.04 -5.08
N GLN A 51 9.58 0.57 -4.24
CA GLN A 51 9.96 1.45 -3.14
C GLN A 51 10.12 0.63 -1.87
N ILE A 52 11.25 0.76 -1.20
CA ILE A 52 11.53 0.09 0.05
C ILE A 52 11.68 1.16 1.14
N ARG A 53 10.85 1.06 2.17
CA ARG A 53 10.92 1.93 3.35
C ARG A 53 11.36 1.10 4.54
N VAL A 54 12.50 1.46 5.12
CA VAL A 54 13.00 0.86 6.36
C VAL A 54 12.16 1.40 7.52
N LEU A 55 11.59 0.49 8.28
CA LEU A 55 10.77 0.79 9.45
C LEU A 55 11.59 0.56 10.75
N GLY A 56 11.03 0.94 11.88
CA GLY A 56 11.69 0.73 13.18
C GLY A 56 11.89 2.03 13.97
N GLY A 57 12.91 2.07 14.80
CA GLY A 57 13.23 3.24 15.63
C GLY A 57 12.11 3.63 16.60
N ALA A 58 11.71 4.89 16.61
CA ALA A 58 10.64 5.39 17.50
C ALA A 58 9.29 4.75 17.22
N MET A 59 8.98 4.46 15.96
CA MET A 59 7.73 3.84 15.55
C MET A 59 7.56 2.44 16.16
N ALA A 60 8.61 1.63 16.17
CA ALA A 60 8.59 0.28 16.71
C ALA A 60 8.54 0.21 18.25
N ARG A 61 8.70 1.35 18.94
CA ARG A 61 8.55 1.42 20.40
C ARG A 61 7.13 1.69 20.89
N VAL A 62 6.24 2.02 19.95
CA VAL A 62 4.81 2.23 20.25
C VAL A 62 4.11 0.88 20.17
N PRO A 63 3.28 0.48 21.16
CA PRO A 63 2.51 -0.75 21.11
C PRO A 63 1.62 -0.83 19.87
N ASP A 64 1.45 -2.01 19.29
CA ASP A 64 0.69 -2.23 18.05
C ASP A 64 -0.78 -1.86 18.16
N ASP A 65 -1.35 -1.94 19.37
CA ASP A 65 -2.74 -1.61 19.70
C ASP A 65 -2.96 -0.14 20.09
N ALA A 66 -1.89 0.65 20.23
CA ALA A 66 -1.99 2.05 20.67
C ALA A 66 -2.70 2.96 19.66
N THR A 67 -2.61 2.63 18.37
CA THR A 67 -3.21 3.41 17.27
C THR A 67 -3.78 2.46 16.19
N ALA A 68 -4.39 3.02 15.15
CA ALA A 68 -4.88 2.24 14.01
C ALA A 68 -3.74 1.59 13.18
N PHE A 69 -2.51 2.11 13.22
CA PHE A 69 -1.36 1.50 12.55
C PHE A 69 -0.77 0.40 13.42
N ALA A 70 -0.95 -0.86 13.03
CA ALA A 70 -0.60 -2.04 13.81
C ALA A 70 0.61 -2.84 13.29
N HIS A 71 1.28 -2.37 12.22
CA HIS A 71 2.44 -3.05 11.62
C HIS A 71 3.77 -2.47 12.09
N ARG A 72 3.90 -2.27 13.42
CA ARG A 72 5.02 -1.55 14.03
C ARG A 72 6.26 -2.41 14.22
N ASP A 73 6.09 -3.72 14.30
CA ASP A 73 7.14 -4.72 14.44
C ASP A 73 7.84 -5.06 13.10
N ARG A 74 7.27 -4.59 11.97
CA ARG A 74 7.78 -4.88 10.64
C ARG A 74 9.06 -4.10 10.33
N LYS A 75 9.98 -4.75 9.58
CA LYS A 75 11.26 -4.15 9.23
C LYS A 75 11.21 -3.30 7.97
N PHE A 76 10.42 -3.70 6.99
CA PHE A 76 10.32 -2.99 5.72
C PHE A 76 8.86 -2.90 5.27
N MET A 77 8.52 -1.77 4.69
CA MET A 77 7.34 -1.62 3.85
C MET A 77 7.81 -1.53 2.40
N VAL A 78 7.31 -2.42 1.56
CA VAL A 78 7.61 -2.49 0.13
C VAL A 78 6.37 -2.09 -0.65
N ASN A 79 6.53 -1.22 -1.64
CA ASN A 79 5.49 -0.83 -2.57
C ASN A 79 5.98 -1.08 -3.99
N VAL A 80 5.31 -1.97 -4.71
CA VAL A 80 5.52 -2.24 -6.12
C VAL A 80 4.51 -1.42 -6.90
N ALA A 81 4.96 -0.63 -7.87
CA ALA A 81 4.08 0.25 -8.64
C ALA A 81 4.44 0.28 -10.13
N ALA A 82 3.42 0.44 -10.96
CA ALA A 82 3.53 0.76 -12.37
C ALA A 82 2.61 1.95 -12.69
N LEU A 83 3.13 2.92 -13.46
CA LEU A 83 2.37 4.04 -13.99
C LEU A 83 2.26 3.90 -15.49
N TYR A 84 1.09 4.20 -16.03
CA TYR A 84 0.76 4.13 -17.44
C TYR A 84 -0.28 5.19 -17.80
N GLU A 85 -0.53 5.43 -19.08
CA GLU A 85 -1.39 6.53 -19.53
C GLU A 85 -2.79 6.07 -19.90
N ARG A 86 -2.94 4.85 -20.39
CA ARG A 86 -4.21 4.36 -20.94
C ARG A 86 -4.82 3.27 -20.08
N PRO A 87 -6.13 3.32 -19.80
CA PRO A 87 -6.81 2.32 -18.95
C PRO A 87 -6.61 0.87 -19.39
N GLU A 88 -6.49 0.62 -20.71
CA GLU A 88 -6.31 -0.73 -21.27
C GLU A 88 -4.97 -1.36 -20.84
N GLU A 89 -3.99 -0.56 -20.54
CA GLU A 89 -2.67 -1.01 -20.09
C GLU A 89 -2.71 -1.65 -18.69
N ALA A 90 -3.81 -1.43 -17.95
CA ALA A 90 -4.05 -2.12 -16.69
C ALA A 90 -4.04 -3.65 -16.83
N GLU A 91 -4.51 -4.19 -17.97
CA GLU A 91 -4.51 -5.63 -18.25
C GLU A 91 -3.08 -6.22 -18.26
N VAL A 92 -2.08 -5.40 -18.56
CA VAL A 92 -0.66 -5.80 -18.58
C VAL A 92 0.00 -5.53 -17.23
N TYR A 93 -0.20 -4.34 -16.67
CA TYR A 93 0.58 -3.89 -15.51
C TYR A 93 -0.01 -4.30 -14.17
N ALA A 94 -1.33 -4.51 -14.05
CA ALA A 94 -1.90 -4.99 -12.80
C ALA A 94 -1.45 -6.44 -12.47
N PRO A 95 -1.45 -7.40 -13.42
CA PRO A 95 -0.85 -8.72 -13.18
C PRO A 95 0.65 -8.66 -12.90
N TRP A 96 1.40 -7.78 -13.57
CA TRP A 96 2.82 -7.61 -13.33
C TRP A 96 3.11 -7.15 -11.89
N VAL A 97 2.38 -6.14 -11.40
CA VAL A 97 2.49 -5.66 -10.03
C VAL A 97 2.12 -6.75 -9.03
N ALA A 98 1.00 -7.47 -9.27
CA ALA A 98 0.53 -8.53 -8.38
C ALA A 98 1.52 -9.71 -8.30
N ASP A 99 2.07 -10.15 -9.44
CA ASP A 99 3.04 -11.25 -9.50
C ASP A 99 4.35 -10.89 -8.79
N LEU A 100 4.88 -9.69 -9.03
CA LEU A 100 6.11 -9.25 -8.35
C LEU A 100 5.88 -9.12 -6.83
N ALA A 101 4.77 -8.53 -6.43
CA ALA A 101 4.41 -8.42 -5.01
C ALA A 101 4.30 -9.80 -4.35
N ALA A 102 3.64 -10.77 -5.01
CA ALA A 102 3.51 -12.13 -4.50
C ALA A 102 4.88 -12.83 -4.33
N LYS A 103 5.81 -12.61 -5.28
CA LYS A 103 7.17 -13.17 -5.19
C LYS A 103 8.01 -12.57 -4.07
N LEU A 104 7.73 -11.32 -3.71
CA LEU A 104 8.44 -10.61 -2.63
C LEU A 104 7.80 -10.82 -1.25
N GLN A 105 6.54 -11.26 -1.20
CA GLN A 105 5.82 -11.47 0.06
C GLN A 105 6.49 -12.56 0.88
N ARG A 106 7.05 -12.19 2.02
CA ARG A 106 7.67 -13.07 3.01
C ARG A 106 7.00 -12.84 4.35
N GLY A 107 6.43 -13.88 4.94
CA GLY A 107 5.75 -13.81 6.24
C GLY A 107 4.29 -13.37 6.15
N PRO A 108 3.71 -12.93 7.28
CA PRO A 108 2.30 -12.57 7.38
C PRO A 108 1.91 -11.44 6.43
N VAL A 109 0.71 -11.55 5.87
CA VAL A 109 0.14 -10.53 4.99
C VAL A 109 -0.17 -9.28 5.81
N GLY A 110 0.07 -8.12 5.21
CA GLY A 110 -0.26 -6.82 5.78
C GLY A 110 -0.24 -5.75 4.69
N ALA A 111 -0.95 -4.67 4.91
CA ALA A 111 -1.00 -3.55 3.99
C ALA A 111 -0.96 -2.22 4.73
N TYR A 112 -0.48 -1.19 4.07
CA TYR A 112 -0.62 0.18 4.55
C TYR A 112 -1.77 0.85 3.84
N VAL A 113 -2.81 1.18 4.59
CA VAL A 113 -4.07 1.72 4.04
C VAL A 113 -3.88 2.95 3.14
N GLY A 114 -2.91 3.80 3.44
CA GLY A 114 -2.60 4.99 2.64
C GLY A 114 -1.99 4.71 1.26
N PHE A 115 -1.63 3.44 0.96
CA PHE A 115 -1.13 3.00 -0.34
C PHE A 115 -2.03 1.96 -1.02
N LEU A 116 -3.19 1.64 -0.41
CA LEU A 116 -4.16 0.78 -1.06
C LEU A 116 -4.90 1.56 -2.16
N GLY A 117 -4.93 0.98 -3.35
CA GLY A 117 -5.86 1.34 -4.40
C GLY A 117 -7.22 0.63 -4.23
N ASP A 118 -7.92 0.42 -5.32
CA ASP A 118 -9.12 -0.42 -5.35
C ASP A 118 -8.70 -1.90 -5.45
N GLU A 119 -8.29 -2.47 -4.32
CA GLU A 119 -7.80 -3.85 -4.20
C GLU A 119 -8.83 -4.78 -3.51
N GLY A 120 -10.03 -4.27 -3.22
CA GLY A 120 -11.10 -5.01 -2.56
C GLY A 120 -11.03 -5.01 -1.03
N GLU A 121 -12.13 -5.44 -0.40
CA GLU A 121 -12.31 -5.38 1.06
C GLU A 121 -11.28 -6.23 1.84
N GLU A 122 -10.87 -7.38 1.30
CA GLU A 122 -9.87 -8.24 1.95
C GLU A 122 -8.56 -7.48 2.16
N ARG A 123 -8.14 -6.67 1.18
CA ARG A 123 -6.92 -5.87 1.31
C ARG A 123 -7.05 -4.76 2.35
N VAL A 124 -8.23 -4.20 2.51
CA VAL A 124 -8.49 -3.23 3.59
C VAL A 124 -8.43 -3.94 4.96
N ARG A 125 -8.90 -5.19 5.03
CA ARG A 125 -8.78 -6.03 6.23
C ARG A 125 -7.33 -6.35 6.58
N ASP A 126 -6.46 -6.56 5.58
CA ASP A 126 -5.02 -6.79 5.78
C ASP A 126 -4.31 -5.57 6.40
N ALA A 127 -4.86 -4.37 6.23
CA ALA A 127 -4.31 -3.17 6.84
C ALA A 127 -4.59 -3.08 8.34
N TYR A 128 -5.63 -3.78 8.83
CA TYR A 128 -6.09 -3.70 10.20
C TYR A 128 -6.27 -5.09 10.81
N PRO A 129 -5.42 -5.52 11.77
CA PRO A 129 -5.67 -6.71 12.55
C PRO A 129 -7.07 -6.67 13.19
N LYS A 130 -7.65 -7.87 13.44
CA LYS A 130 -9.04 -7.98 13.90
C LYS A 130 -9.40 -7.06 15.06
N THR A 131 -8.55 -6.95 16.06
CA THR A 131 -8.78 -6.10 17.24
C THR A 131 -8.84 -4.61 16.88
N THR A 132 -7.95 -4.17 15.97
CA THR A 132 -7.95 -2.79 15.45
C THR A 132 -9.18 -2.52 14.60
N TRP A 133 -9.53 -3.46 13.74
CA TRP A 133 -10.73 -3.37 12.90
C TRP A 133 -12.00 -3.22 13.75
N ASP A 134 -12.19 -4.09 14.73
CA ASP A 134 -13.37 -4.08 15.60
C ASP A 134 -13.48 -2.72 16.32
N ARG A 135 -12.38 -2.22 16.87
CA ARG A 135 -12.34 -0.90 17.53
C ARG A 135 -12.66 0.25 16.56
N LEU A 136 -12.15 0.20 15.34
CA LEU A 136 -12.46 1.20 14.31
C LEU A 136 -13.93 1.16 13.92
N ALA A 137 -14.53 -0.03 13.78
CA ALA A 137 -15.94 -0.21 13.46
C ALA A 137 -16.86 0.30 14.60
N GLU A 138 -16.48 0.12 15.87
CA GLU A 138 -17.18 0.70 17.02
C GLU A 138 -17.11 2.24 17.02
N ILE A 139 -15.93 2.81 16.76
CA ILE A 139 -15.74 4.25 16.62
C ILE A 139 -16.59 4.79 15.46
N LYS A 140 -16.57 4.09 14.33
CA LYS A 140 -17.38 4.42 13.15
C LYS A 140 -18.87 4.40 13.47
N ALA A 141 -19.36 3.40 14.19
CA ALA A 141 -20.77 3.32 14.62
C ALA A 141 -21.18 4.49 15.51
N ARG A 142 -20.26 5.03 16.31
CA ARG A 142 -20.52 6.18 17.17
C ARG A 142 -20.56 7.51 16.42
N TYR A 143 -19.65 7.73 15.44
CA TYR A 143 -19.46 9.03 14.82
C TYR A 143 -20.08 9.14 13.42
N ASP A 144 -20.26 8.02 12.74
CA ASP A 144 -20.86 7.92 11.40
C ASP A 144 -21.71 6.65 11.26
N PRO A 145 -22.81 6.53 12.08
CA PRO A 145 -23.63 5.31 12.10
C PRO A 145 -24.33 5.01 10.78
N SER A 146 -24.58 6.04 9.96
CA SER A 146 -25.18 5.87 8.63
C SER A 146 -24.16 5.55 7.54
N ASN A 147 -22.87 5.43 7.89
CA ASN A 147 -21.79 5.19 6.95
C ASN A 147 -21.78 6.19 5.78
N LEU A 148 -21.97 7.45 6.08
CA LEU A 148 -21.96 8.53 5.08
C LEU A 148 -20.60 8.64 4.38
N PHE A 149 -19.51 8.57 5.17
CA PHE A 149 -18.13 8.59 4.69
C PHE A 149 -17.66 7.15 4.40
N ARG A 150 -18.03 6.61 3.25
CA ARG A 150 -17.81 5.20 2.86
C ARG A 150 -16.95 5.02 1.62
N LEU A 151 -16.42 6.09 1.05
CA LEU A 151 -15.54 6.01 -0.11
C LEU A 151 -14.14 5.55 0.30
N ASN A 152 -13.38 5.05 -0.69
CA ASN A 152 -12.04 4.50 -0.54
C ASN A 152 -12.02 3.28 0.43
N GLN A 153 -11.04 3.21 1.33
CA GLN A 153 -10.82 2.07 2.24
C GLN A 153 -11.76 2.18 3.46
N ASN A 154 -13.03 1.89 3.26
CA ASN A 154 -14.05 2.00 4.28
C ASN A 154 -13.91 0.91 5.36
N VAL A 155 -14.08 1.32 6.61
CA VAL A 155 -14.39 0.42 7.73
C VAL A 155 -15.86 0.65 8.08
N PRO A 156 -16.77 -0.28 7.77
CA PRO A 156 -18.20 -0.08 8.04
C PRO A 156 -18.48 -0.04 9.55
N PRO A 157 -19.54 0.65 9.98
CA PRO A 157 -19.95 0.65 11.38
C PRO A 157 -20.42 -0.75 11.84
N THR A 158 -20.28 -1.06 13.13
CA THR A 158 -20.83 -2.30 13.70
C THR A 158 -22.34 -2.32 13.60
N GLY A 159 -22.93 -3.47 13.24
CA GLY A 159 -24.38 -3.68 13.23
C GLY A 159 -25.08 -3.32 11.92
N THR A 160 -24.34 -3.12 10.85
CA THR A 160 -24.89 -3.01 9.47
C THR A 160 -24.85 -4.33 8.74
#